data_b316a25601fa64c3ffc9b556c4429da3
#
_entry.id   b316a25601fa64c3ffc9b556c4429da3
#
_cell.length_a   1.000
_cell.length_b   1.000
_cell.length_c   1.000
_cell.angle_alpha   90.00
_cell.angle_beta   90.00
_cell.angle_gamma   90.00
#
_symmetry.space_group_name_H-M   'P 1'
#
loop_
_entity.id
_entity.type
_entity.pdbx_description
1 polymer ?
#
loop_
_entity_poly.entity_id
_entity_poly.type
_entity_poly.pdbx_seq_one_letter_code
_entity_poly.pdbx_strand_id
1 'polypeptide(L)'
;HKQAAKLHWVFIDEVQKVPRLLDLVHHLIEEEQVKFILTGSSARKLKRGSANLLAGRAFVQPLFPLTAPELGSQFDLENALQWGTLPRIMALNCDSDRMQFLKSYALTYLKEEIQVEQLVRRLDPFRSFLEVAAQCNGMMLNFSKIARDIGSVDHKTVLTYFQILE
;
A
#
# COMPACT_ATOMS: atom_id res chain seq x y z
N HIS A 1 -39.20 9.18 24.91
CA HIS A 1 -37.84 9.69 24.93
C HIS A 1 -36.99 8.83 23.98
N LYS A 2 -36.75 9.29 22.73
CA LYS A 2 -35.76 8.72 21.87
C LYS A 2 -34.38 9.10 22.45
N GLN A 3 -33.70 8.15 23.09
CA GLN A 3 -32.30 8.30 23.40
C GLN A 3 -31.57 8.55 22.06
N ALA A 4 -30.90 9.69 21.95
CA ALA A 4 -30.04 9.97 20.81
C ALA A 4 -29.04 8.81 20.72
N ALA A 5 -29.10 8.05 19.63
CA ALA A 5 -28.18 6.95 19.39
C ALA A 5 -26.75 7.54 19.41
N LYS A 6 -25.96 7.14 20.40
CA LYS A 6 -24.55 7.50 20.46
C LYS A 6 -23.92 6.93 19.19
N LEU A 7 -23.43 7.80 18.32
CA LEU A 7 -22.77 7.42 17.08
C LEU A 7 -21.50 6.64 17.46
N HIS A 8 -21.54 5.32 17.37
CA HIS A 8 -20.39 4.46 17.66
C HIS A 8 -19.55 4.30 16.41
N TRP A 9 -18.30 4.69 16.50
CA TRP A 9 -17.29 4.37 15.51
C TRP A 9 -16.49 3.15 15.94
N VAL A 10 -16.35 2.18 15.05
CA VAL A 10 -15.53 0.99 15.26
C VAL A 10 -14.38 1.03 14.26
N PHE A 11 -13.17 0.89 14.76
CA PHE A 11 -11.95 0.84 13.97
C PHE A 11 -11.46 -0.60 13.90
N ILE A 12 -11.28 -1.14 12.69
CA ILE A 12 -10.74 -2.49 12.47
C ILE A 12 -9.52 -2.36 11.58
N ASP A 13 -8.36 -2.70 12.14
CA ASP A 13 -7.08 -2.70 11.44
C ASP A 13 -6.82 -4.06 10.80
N GLU A 14 -6.23 -4.06 9.59
CA GLU A 14 -5.87 -5.27 8.85
C GLU A 14 -7.06 -6.24 8.65
N VAL A 15 -8.21 -5.71 8.26
CA VAL A 15 -9.46 -6.49 8.15
C VAL A 15 -9.35 -7.69 7.19
N GLN A 16 -8.43 -7.66 6.21
CA GLN A 16 -8.17 -8.77 5.29
C GLN A 16 -7.61 -10.02 5.99
N LYS A 17 -7.08 -9.90 7.22
CA LYS A 17 -6.62 -11.07 8.00
C LYS A 17 -7.78 -11.94 8.48
N VAL A 18 -8.97 -11.36 8.63
CA VAL A 18 -10.18 -12.07 9.05
C VAL A 18 -11.36 -11.66 8.15
N PRO A 19 -11.42 -12.13 6.90
CA PRO A 19 -12.43 -11.70 5.93
C PRO A 19 -13.89 -11.88 6.39
N ARG A 20 -14.15 -12.88 7.25
CA ARG A 20 -15.49 -13.12 7.83
C ARG A 20 -16.01 -11.96 8.69
N LEU A 21 -15.12 -11.09 9.19
CA LEU A 21 -15.56 -9.88 9.90
C LEU A 21 -16.37 -8.94 9.02
N LEU A 22 -16.17 -8.97 7.71
CA LEU A 22 -16.94 -8.12 6.78
C LEU A 22 -18.44 -8.45 6.77
N ASP A 23 -18.81 -9.71 6.97
CA ASP A 23 -20.23 -10.11 7.10
C ASP A 23 -20.84 -9.49 8.35
N LEU A 24 -20.12 -9.52 9.48
CA LEU A 24 -20.55 -8.89 10.72
C LEU A 24 -20.62 -7.36 10.60
N VAL A 25 -19.61 -6.75 9.99
CA VAL A 25 -19.57 -5.31 9.71
C VAL A 25 -20.78 -4.89 8.89
N HIS A 26 -21.10 -5.66 7.82
CA HIS A 26 -22.27 -5.41 7.01
C HIS A 26 -23.57 -5.46 7.83
N HIS A 27 -23.75 -6.51 8.63
CA HIS A 27 -24.90 -6.65 9.51
C HIS A 27 -25.05 -5.47 10.48
N LEU A 28 -23.97 -5.08 11.16
CA LEU A 28 -23.99 -3.98 12.12
C LEU A 28 -24.22 -2.60 11.46
N ILE A 29 -23.79 -2.41 10.21
CA ILE A 29 -24.12 -1.20 9.44
C ILE A 29 -25.63 -1.13 9.17
N GLU A 30 -26.24 -2.22 8.73
CA GLU A 30 -27.65 -2.26 8.34
C GLU A 30 -28.61 -2.21 9.55
N GLU A 31 -28.35 -3.01 10.58
CA GLU A 31 -29.26 -3.17 11.71
C GLU A 31 -29.02 -2.14 12.82
N GLU A 32 -27.74 -1.83 13.10
CA GLU A 32 -27.36 -1.02 14.27
C GLU A 32 -26.86 0.37 13.90
N GLN A 33 -26.76 0.67 12.60
CA GLN A 33 -26.22 1.94 12.08
C GLN A 33 -24.83 2.30 12.64
N VAL A 34 -24.02 1.31 12.95
CA VAL A 34 -22.63 1.48 13.42
C VAL A 34 -21.76 1.99 12.27
N LYS A 35 -20.89 2.94 12.56
CA LYS A 35 -19.91 3.44 11.57
C LYS A 35 -18.59 2.75 11.75
N PHE A 36 -17.97 2.39 10.62
CA PHE A 36 -16.72 1.66 10.61
C PHE A 36 -15.62 2.45 9.87
N ILE A 37 -14.40 2.33 10.37
CA ILE A 37 -13.17 2.62 9.65
C ILE A 37 -12.40 1.31 9.57
N LEU A 38 -12.20 0.84 8.35
CA LEU A 38 -11.52 -0.42 8.07
C LEU A 38 -10.21 -0.10 7.37
N THR A 39 -9.10 -0.67 7.84
CA THR A 39 -7.81 -0.58 7.17
C THR A 39 -7.37 -1.93 6.65
N GLY A 40 -6.50 -1.92 5.65
CA GLY A 40 -5.91 -3.12 5.11
C GLY A 40 -4.82 -2.81 4.08
N SER A 41 -3.75 -3.58 4.08
CA SER A 41 -2.62 -3.43 3.16
C SER A 41 -2.95 -3.87 1.73
N SER A 42 -4.04 -4.63 1.51
CA SER A 42 -4.38 -5.16 0.19
C SER A 42 -5.83 -4.92 -0.19
N ALA A 43 -6.06 -3.83 -0.94
CA ALA A 43 -7.34 -3.57 -1.60
C ALA A 43 -7.75 -4.71 -2.56
N ARG A 44 -6.77 -5.46 -3.12
CA ARG A 44 -7.02 -6.61 -4.01
C ARG A 44 -7.65 -7.79 -3.26
N LYS A 45 -7.21 -8.09 -2.04
CA LYS A 45 -7.82 -9.15 -1.21
C LYS A 45 -9.24 -8.78 -0.81
N LEU A 46 -9.45 -7.56 -0.41
CA LEU A 46 -10.79 -7.06 -0.10
C LEU A 46 -11.72 -7.18 -1.31
N LYS A 47 -11.26 -6.88 -2.52
CA LYS A 47 -12.04 -7.00 -3.76
C LYS A 47 -12.32 -8.47 -4.16
N ARG A 48 -11.41 -9.40 -3.91
CA ARG A 48 -11.56 -10.81 -4.32
C ARG A 48 -12.46 -11.65 -3.40
N GLY A 49 -12.52 -11.33 -2.10
CA GLY A 49 -13.19 -12.19 -1.12
C GLY A 49 -14.54 -11.70 -0.63
N SER A 50 -14.75 -10.38 -0.47
CA SER A 50 -15.89 -9.88 0.28
C SER A 50 -16.27 -8.43 -0.04
N ALA A 51 -15.57 -7.76 -0.94
CA ALA A 51 -15.82 -6.33 -1.24
C ALA A 51 -17.19 -6.08 -1.91
N ASN A 52 -17.82 -7.11 -2.47
CA ASN A 52 -19.21 -7.02 -2.90
C ASN A 52 -20.19 -6.83 -1.74
N LEU A 53 -19.83 -7.25 -0.52
CA LEU A 53 -20.68 -7.08 0.68
C LEU A 53 -20.80 -5.62 1.10
N LEU A 54 -19.76 -4.81 0.89
CA LEU A 54 -19.76 -3.37 1.22
C LEU A 54 -20.01 -2.48 0.00
N ALA A 55 -20.38 -3.05 -1.15
CA ALA A 55 -20.68 -2.28 -2.34
C ALA A 55 -21.82 -1.28 -2.08
N GLY A 56 -21.56 0.00 -2.34
CA GLY A 56 -22.49 1.10 -2.07
C GLY A 56 -22.57 1.57 -0.61
N ARG A 57 -21.80 0.96 0.33
CA ARG A 57 -21.81 1.27 1.77
C ARG A 57 -20.46 1.75 2.31
N ALA A 58 -19.42 1.64 1.51
CA ALA A 58 -18.07 2.04 1.90
C ALA A 58 -17.44 2.96 0.85
N PHE A 59 -16.69 3.94 1.33
CA PHE A 59 -15.78 4.74 0.52
C PHE A 59 -14.38 4.18 0.66
N VAL A 60 -13.74 3.88 -0.48
CA VAL A 60 -12.35 3.42 -0.49
C VAL A 60 -11.45 4.64 -0.64
N GLN A 61 -10.59 4.86 0.34
CA GLN A 61 -9.63 5.94 0.35
C GLN A 61 -8.22 5.33 0.37
N PRO A 62 -7.43 5.50 -0.70
CA PRO A 62 -6.02 5.10 -0.68
C PRO A 62 -5.24 6.01 0.25
N LEU A 63 -4.36 5.44 1.07
CA LEU A 63 -3.47 6.16 1.94
C LEU A 63 -2.07 6.17 1.31
N PHE A 64 -1.65 7.35 0.89
CA PHE A 64 -0.34 7.59 0.29
C PHE A 64 0.68 8.10 1.33
N PRO A 65 1.99 8.11 1.01
CA PRO A 65 2.95 8.89 1.76
C PRO A 65 2.52 10.36 1.88
N LEU A 66 3.05 11.07 2.88
CA LEU A 66 2.67 12.46 3.15
C LEU A 66 2.89 13.36 1.93
N THR A 67 1.89 14.14 1.61
CA THR A 67 1.94 15.09 0.49
C THR A 67 2.53 16.44 0.91
N ALA A 68 2.99 17.23 -0.05
CA ALA A 68 3.52 18.57 0.23
C ALA A 68 2.52 19.47 0.98
N PRO A 69 1.20 19.50 0.66
CA PRO A 69 0.22 20.25 1.45
C PRO A 69 0.07 19.74 2.90
N GLU A 70 0.17 18.44 3.16
CA GLU A 70 0.10 17.88 4.52
C GLU A 70 1.33 18.24 5.34
N LEU A 71 2.50 18.29 4.73
CA LEU A 71 3.74 18.70 5.37
C LEU A 71 3.83 20.22 5.56
N GLY A 72 3.13 21.01 4.76
CA GLY A 72 3.11 22.46 4.86
C GLY A 72 4.52 23.07 4.88
N SER A 73 4.84 23.84 5.93
CA SER A 73 6.15 24.45 6.10
C SER A 73 7.31 23.50 6.35
N GLN A 74 7.03 22.24 6.65
CA GLN A 74 8.05 21.19 6.85
C GLN A 74 8.44 20.50 5.54
N PHE A 75 7.76 20.82 4.43
CA PHE A 75 8.07 20.23 3.14
C PHE A 75 9.40 20.76 2.60
N ASP A 76 10.31 19.88 2.33
CA ASP A 76 11.59 20.12 1.67
C ASP A 76 11.70 19.20 0.47
N LEU A 77 11.83 19.77 -0.74
CA LEU A 77 11.85 19.03 -1.98
C LEU A 77 13.07 18.09 -2.09
N GLU A 78 14.25 18.57 -1.70
CA GLU A 78 15.50 17.79 -1.77
C GLU A 78 15.41 16.57 -0.86
N ASN A 79 14.95 16.76 0.38
CA ASN A 79 14.70 15.65 1.31
C ASN A 79 13.64 14.68 0.78
N ALA A 80 12.56 15.19 0.21
CA ALA A 80 11.49 14.36 -0.36
C ALA A 80 11.98 13.52 -1.54
N LEU A 81 12.82 14.08 -2.41
CA LEU A 81 13.42 13.37 -3.54
C LEU A 81 14.44 12.31 -3.08
N GLN A 82 15.20 12.61 -2.02
CA GLN A 82 16.24 11.72 -1.52
C GLN A 82 15.68 10.57 -0.68
N TRP A 83 14.72 10.86 0.22
CA TRP A 83 14.27 9.92 1.26
C TRP A 83 12.81 9.49 1.13
N GLY A 84 12.04 10.19 0.31
CA GLY A 84 10.58 10.05 0.27
C GLY A 84 9.90 10.72 1.46
N THR A 85 8.57 10.55 1.51
CA THR A 85 7.73 11.23 2.51
C THR A 85 6.92 10.26 3.37
N LEU A 86 7.43 9.04 3.61
CA LEU A 86 6.83 8.14 4.59
C LEU A 86 6.84 8.79 5.96
N PRO A 87 5.75 8.72 6.76
CA PRO A 87 5.67 9.38 8.07
C PRO A 87 6.86 9.06 9.00
N ARG A 88 7.32 7.82 8.98
CA ARG A 88 8.47 7.40 9.79
C ARG A 88 9.76 8.06 9.35
N ILE A 89 9.96 8.25 8.04
CA ILE A 89 11.14 8.95 7.50
C ILE A 89 11.16 10.40 7.96
N MET A 90 10.00 11.06 7.95
CA MET A 90 9.89 12.45 8.40
C MET A 90 10.19 12.65 9.88
N ALA A 91 10.02 11.60 10.70
CA ALA A 91 10.32 11.60 12.14
C ALA A 91 11.79 11.29 12.45
N LEU A 92 12.61 10.90 11.48
CA LEU A 92 14.04 10.58 11.68
C LEU A 92 14.91 11.78 11.35
N ASN A 93 15.87 12.07 12.24
CA ASN A 93 16.76 13.25 12.12
C ASN A 93 18.13 12.92 11.53
N CYS A 94 18.45 11.63 11.36
CA CYS A 94 19.77 11.16 10.92
C CYS A 94 19.65 10.36 9.62
N ASP A 95 20.48 10.64 8.65
CA ASP A 95 20.48 9.97 7.34
C ASP A 95 20.83 8.49 7.44
N SER A 96 21.69 8.09 8.40
CA SER A 96 21.98 6.69 8.64
C SER A 96 20.74 5.92 9.07
N ASP A 97 19.90 6.50 9.94
CA ASP A 97 18.67 5.89 10.43
C ASP A 97 17.61 5.81 9.32
N ARG A 98 17.50 6.86 8.50
CA ARG A 98 16.63 6.87 7.32
C ARG A 98 17.02 5.76 6.35
N MET A 99 18.32 5.63 6.04
CA MET A 99 18.83 4.59 5.18
C MET A 99 18.55 3.19 5.73
N GLN A 100 18.79 2.98 7.01
CA GLN A 100 18.54 1.70 7.67
C GLN A 100 17.05 1.37 7.68
N PHE A 101 16.22 2.35 7.97
CA PHE A 101 14.75 2.18 7.91
C PHE A 101 14.30 1.79 6.51
N LEU A 102 14.72 2.49 5.47
CA LEU A 102 14.32 2.21 4.08
C LEU A 102 14.80 0.82 3.62
N LYS A 103 16.01 0.41 3.99
CA LYS A 103 16.48 -0.97 3.72
C LYS A 103 15.60 -2.01 4.39
N SER A 104 15.28 -1.83 5.66
CA SER A 104 14.40 -2.73 6.40
C SER A 104 12.99 -2.73 5.83
N TYR A 105 12.46 -1.57 5.45
CA TYR A 105 11.15 -1.42 4.83
C TYR A 105 11.08 -2.17 3.50
N ALA A 106 12.08 -2.00 2.62
CA ALA A 106 12.12 -2.70 1.34
C ALA A 106 12.19 -4.23 1.52
N LEU A 107 12.96 -4.72 2.49
CA LEU A 107 13.05 -6.16 2.78
C LEU A 107 11.73 -6.70 3.34
N THR A 108 11.08 -5.97 4.24
CA THR A 108 9.78 -6.34 4.82
C THR A 108 8.70 -6.33 3.74
N TYR A 109 8.66 -5.31 2.89
CA TYR A 109 7.74 -5.21 1.76
C TYR A 109 7.87 -6.42 0.82
N LEU A 110 9.10 -6.78 0.44
CA LEU A 110 9.35 -7.95 -0.40
C LEU A 110 8.86 -9.25 0.23
N LYS A 111 9.03 -9.40 1.54
CA LYS A 111 8.61 -10.60 2.25
C LYS A 111 7.11 -10.64 2.47
N GLU A 112 6.53 -9.61 3.07
CA GLU A 112 5.14 -9.65 3.55
C GLU A 112 4.14 -9.35 2.41
N GLU A 113 4.43 -8.37 1.56
CA GLU A 113 3.47 -7.93 0.54
C GLU A 113 3.63 -8.72 -0.77
N ILE A 114 4.85 -9.04 -1.18
CA ILE A 114 5.10 -9.69 -2.47
C ILE A 114 5.12 -11.21 -2.35
N GLN A 115 5.89 -11.76 -1.40
CA GLN A 115 6.06 -13.19 -1.27
C GLN A 115 4.85 -13.87 -0.61
N VAL A 116 4.39 -13.35 0.53
CA VAL A 116 3.24 -13.91 1.27
C VAL A 116 1.96 -13.78 0.46
N GLU A 117 1.78 -12.63 -0.24
CA GLU A 117 0.63 -12.41 -1.13
C GLU A 117 0.71 -13.17 -2.45
N GLN A 118 1.81 -13.89 -2.72
CA GLN A 118 2.04 -14.64 -3.96
C GLN A 118 1.86 -13.79 -5.23
N LEU A 119 2.22 -12.50 -5.16
CA LEU A 119 2.06 -11.57 -6.28
C LEU A 119 3.02 -11.90 -7.42
N VAL A 120 4.17 -12.50 -7.10
CA VAL A 120 5.15 -12.97 -8.07
C VAL A 120 5.51 -14.44 -7.82
N ARG A 121 5.77 -15.17 -8.91
CA ARG A 121 6.16 -16.58 -8.82
C ARG A 121 7.58 -16.77 -8.30
N ARG A 122 8.49 -15.87 -8.63
CA ARG A 122 9.91 -15.88 -8.27
C ARG A 122 10.31 -14.51 -7.76
N LEU A 123 10.92 -14.48 -6.59
CA LEU A 123 11.26 -13.22 -5.92
C LEU A 123 12.52 -12.57 -6.51
N ASP A 124 13.52 -13.37 -6.94
CA ASP A 124 14.78 -12.82 -7.45
C ASP A 124 14.62 -11.92 -8.69
N PRO A 125 13.85 -12.30 -9.74
CA PRO A 125 13.58 -11.39 -10.84
C PRO A 125 12.87 -10.11 -10.41
N PHE A 126 12.00 -10.17 -9.40
CA PHE A 126 11.32 -9.00 -8.89
C PHE A 126 12.27 -8.07 -8.11
N ARG A 127 13.24 -8.62 -7.37
CA ARG A 127 14.30 -7.81 -6.72
C ARG A 127 15.13 -7.05 -7.76
N SER A 128 15.62 -7.76 -8.78
CA SER A 128 16.36 -7.14 -9.87
C SER A 128 15.53 -6.08 -10.60
N PHE A 129 14.22 -6.35 -10.77
CA PHE A 129 13.29 -5.36 -11.31
C PHE A 129 13.22 -4.10 -10.46
N LEU A 130 13.14 -4.20 -9.13
CA LEU A 130 13.07 -3.03 -8.25
C LEU A 130 14.31 -2.14 -8.37
N GLU A 131 15.50 -2.75 -8.48
CA GLU A 131 16.76 -2.02 -8.68
C GLU A 131 16.78 -1.25 -10.00
N VAL A 132 16.37 -1.91 -11.10
CA VAL A 132 16.29 -1.28 -12.43
C VAL A 132 15.18 -0.22 -12.47
N ALA A 133 14.01 -0.51 -11.87
CA ALA A 133 12.89 0.43 -11.82
C ALA A 133 13.24 1.71 -11.04
N ALA A 134 13.97 1.60 -9.93
CA ALA A 134 14.45 2.76 -9.18
C ALA A 134 15.35 3.68 -10.03
N GLN A 135 16.19 3.11 -10.90
CA GLN A 135 17.04 3.88 -11.82
C GLN A 135 16.24 4.57 -12.94
N CYS A 136 15.03 4.07 -13.21
CA CYS A 136 14.14 4.65 -14.22
C CYS A 136 13.23 5.76 -13.69
N ASN A 137 13.36 6.14 -12.42
CA ASN A 137 12.52 7.17 -11.82
C ASN A 137 12.67 8.51 -12.57
N GLY A 138 11.55 9.15 -12.91
CA GLY A 138 11.53 10.37 -13.71
C GLY A 138 11.88 10.19 -15.20
N MET A 139 12.07 8.96 -15.67
CA MET A 139 12.42 8.65 -17.06
C MET A 139 11.24 8.04 -17.82
N MET A 140 11.29 8.13 -19.15
CA MET A 140 10.35 7.42 -20.01
C MET A 140 10.60 5.91 -19.93
N LEU A 141 9.57 5.14 -19.53
CA LEU A 141 9.70 3.70 -19.33
C LEU A 141 9.74 2.96 -20.67
N ASN A 142 10.75 2.09 -20.83
CA ASN A 142 10.84 1.14 -21.93
C ASN A 142 10.89 -0.28 -21.37
N PHE A 143 9.74 -0.95 -21.31
CA PHE A 143 9.61 -2.28 -20.70
C PHE A 143 10.48 -3.34 -21.36
N SER A 144 10.73 -3.25 -22.69
CA SER A 144 11.62 -4.17 -23.39
C SER A 144 13.10 -3.96 -23.02
N LYS A 145 13.50 -2.72 -22.79
CA LYS A 145 14.85 -2.41 -22.29
C LYS A 145 15.02 -2.93 -20.86
N ILE A 146 14.07 -2.61 -19.99
CA ILE A 146 14.06 -3.06 -18.58
C ILE A 146 14.12 -4.59 -18.51
N ALA A 147 13.34 -5.30 -19.32
CA ALA A 147 13.35 -6.76 -19.36
C ALA A 147 14.73 -7.31 -19.75
N ARG A 148 15.43 -6.68 -20.71
CA ARG A 148 16.82 -7.06 -21.09
C ARG A 148 17.81 -6.81 -19.96
N ASP A 149 17.67 -5.69 -19.26
CA ASP A 149 18.56 -5.32 -18.14
C ASP A 149 18.41 -6.27 -16.96
N ILE A 150 17.19 -6.78 -16.70
CA ILE A 150 16.92 -7.83 -15.71
C ILE A 150 17.42 -9.20 -16.20
N GLY A 151 17.32 -9.48 -17.50
CA GLY A 151 17.87 -10.68 -18.15
C GLY A 151 17.09 -11.98 -17.96
N SER A 152 16.10 -12.03 -17.07
CA SER A 152 15.41 -13.27 -16.69
C SER A 152 13.88 -13.22 -16.83
N VAL A 153 13.34 -12.14 -17.42
CA VAL A 153 11.89 -11.91 -17.59
C VAL A 153 11.62 -11.29 -18.98
N ASP A 154 10.38 -11.41 -19.43
CA ASP A 154 9.89 -10.74 -20.61
C ASP A 154 9.25 -9.37 -20.30
N HIS A 155 8.98 -8.59 -21.34
CA HIS A 155 8.39 -7.25 -21.20
C HIS A 155 6.97 -7.26 -20.60
N LYS A 156 6.20 -8.34 -20.77
CA LYS A 156 4.85 -8.49 -20.16
C LYS A 156 4.96 -8.69 -18.66
N THR A 157 5.95 -9.47 -18.23
CA THR A 157 6.26 -9.65 -16.80
C THR A 157 6.68 -8.32 -16.16
N VAL A 158 7.52 -7.52 -16.85
CA VAL A 158 7.90 -6.18 -16.37
C VAL A 158 6.67 -5.27 -16.22
N LEU A 159 5.76 -5.27 -17.19
CA LEU A 159 4.50 -4.52 -17.08
C LEU A 159 3.69 -4.97 -15.85
N THR A 160 3.57 -6.29 -15.63
CA THR A 160 2.87 -6.83 -14.44
C THR A 160 3.56 -6.39 -13.15
N TYR A 161 4.89 -6.33 -13.13
CA TYR A 161 5.65 -5.88 -11.97
C TYR A 161 5.40 -4.40 -11.64
N PHE A 162 5.31 -3.53 -12.66
CA PHE A 162 4.91 -2.14 -12.42
C PHE A 162 3.49 -2.04 -11.88
N GLN A 163 2.55 -2.83 -12.38
CA GLN A 163 1.17 -2.88 -11.86
C GLN A 163 1.07 -3.37 -10.41
N ILE A 164 2.09 -4.07 -9.90
CA ILE A 164 2.17 -4.46 -8.48
C ILE A 164 2.60 -3.27 -7.62
N LEU A 165 3.43 -2.36 -8.16
CA LEU A 165 3.91 -1.18 -7.45
C LEU A 165 2.88 -0.04 -7.39
N GLU A 166 1.88 -0.03 -8.30
CA GLU A 166 0.75 0.91 -8.34
C GLU A 166 -0.39 0.48 -7.41
#